data_0a5ea030d146d95bb469ca5df66b4ec3
#
_entry.id   0a5ea030d146d95bb469ca5df66b4ec3
#
_cell.length_a   1.000
_cell.length_b   1.000
_cell.length_c   1.000
_cell.angle_alpha   90.00
_cell.angle_beta   90.00
_cell.angle_gamma   90.00
#
_symmetry.space_group_name_H-M   'P 1'
#
loop_
_entity.id
_entity.type
_entity.pdbx_description
1 polymer ?
#
loop_
_entity_poly.entity_id
_entity_poly.type
_entity_poly.pdbx_seq_one_letter_code
_entity_poly.pdbx_strand_id
1 'polypeptide(L)'
;MTALLAGLAAALTLTACGVPPSDVIEAGEPASGMFSPSPKPSVPVVVSLYFLDGGDLTAYPRTIGDPTDLGTVVGRLFDGPTTSEAVTATTELPRLTDTPDVTADSGNGVSIKLPHDVAPLSHPAMLQLACTVAHVSGSFVALPAEAHRDGALAAPPGKAQRSPAHTSVHVLGDGWTMTQSADSCPDAPQP
;
A
#
# COMPACT_ATOMS: atom_id res chain seq x y z
N MET A 1 0.52 77.71 -58.77
CA MET A 1 0.79 77.88 -57.32
C MET A 1 1.03 76.50 -56.70
N THR A 2 2.21 76.30 -56.40
CA THR A 2 2.86 75.06 -56.02
C THR A 2 2.65 74.76 -54.53
N ALA A 3 2.19 73.60 -54.16
CA ALA A 3 2.22 73.12 -52.79
C ALA A 3 2.93 71.76 -52.72
N LEU A 4 4.15 71.82 -52.24
CA LEU A 4 4.97 70.69 -51.94
C LEU A 4 4.35 69.99 -50.65
N LEU A 5 3.97 68.78 -50.83
CA LEU A 5 3.67 67.89 -49.72
C LEU A 5 4.82 66.88 -49.55
N ALA A 6 5.68 67.21 -48.59
CA ALA A 6 6.72 66.32 -48.16
C ALA A 6 6.07 65.18 -47.33
N GLY A 7 5.99 64.01 -47.93
CA GLY A 7 5.56 62.78 -47.24
C GLY A 7 6.68 62.26 -46.33
N LEU A 8 6.47 62.35 -45.04
CA LEU A 8 7.34 61.78 -44.02
C LEU A 8 7.06 60.28 -43.97
N ALA A 9 7.89 59.47 -44.62
CA ALA A 9 7.85 58.03 -44.51
C ALA A 9 8.44 57.62 -43.14
N ALA A 10 7.55 57.36 -42.17
CA ALA A 10 7.95 56.76 -40.93
C ALA A 10 8.22 55.27 -41.18
N ALA A 11 9.49 54.92 -41.27
CA ALA A 11 9.93 53.52 -41.27
C ALA A 11 9.75 52.92 -39.87
N LEU A 12 8.68 52.19 -39.72
CA LEU A 12 8.48 51.31 -38.53
C LEU A 12 9.40 50.09 -38.69
N THR A 13 10.56 50.15 -38.12
CA THR A 13 11.42 48.99 -37.96
C THR A 13 10.78 48.05 -36.90
N LEU A 14 10.01 47.07 -37.33
CA LEU A 14 9.64 45.94 -36.49
C LEU A 14 10.90 45.13 -36.26
N THR A 15 11.48 45.28 -35.10
CA THR A 15 12.44 44.33 -34.57
C THR A 15 11.67 43.07 -34.20
N ALA A 16 11.47 42.19 -35.16
CA ALA A 16 11.09 40.83 -34.90
C ALA A 16 12.24 40.19 -34.10
N CYS A 17 12.02 39.90 -32.85
CA CYS A 17 12.86 38.94 -32.14
C CYS A 17 12.75 37.62 -32.91
N GLY A 18 13.66 37.42 -33.84
CA GLY A 18 13.80 36.15 -34.53
C GLY A 18 14.27 35.12 -33.51
N VAL A 19 13.35 34.26 -33.09
CA VAL A 19 13.75 32.95 -32.52
C VAL A 19 14.48 32.27 -33.68
N PRO A 20 15.77 31.90 -33.52
CA PRO A 20 16.46 31.15 -34.53
C PRO A 20 15.65 29.86 -34.77
N PRO A 21 15.46 29.43 -36.04
CA PRO A 21 14.83 28.16 -36.30
C PRO A 21 15.65 27.11 -35.55
N SER A 22 15.02 26.41 -34.62
CA SER A 22 15.62 25.26 -34.00
C SER A 22 15.94 24.30 -35.12
N ASP A 23 17.22 23.98 -35.29
CA ASP A 23 17.62 22.91 -36.18
C ASP A 23 16.76 21.68 -35.87
N VAL A 24 16.40 20.96 -36.90
CA VAL A 24 15.64 19.72 -36.81
C VAL A 24 16.34 18.86 -35.74
N ILE A 25 15.72 18.73 -34.58
CA ILE A 25 16.16 17.74 -33.61
C ILE A 25 15.92 16.41 -34.31
N GLU A 26 16.96 15.84 -34.91
CA GLU A 26 16.92 14.45 -35.30
C GLU A 26 16.51 13.69 -34.01
N ALA A 27 15.28 13.16 -34.04
CA ALA A 27 14.85 12.23 -33.03
C ALA A 27 15.88 11.10 -33.08
N GLY A 28 16.86 11.16 -32.18
CA GLY A 28 17.83 10.10 -32.04
C GLY A 28 17.08 8.80 -31.95
N GLU A 29 17.68 7.71 -32.42
CA GLU A 29 17.12 6.38 -32.30
C GLU A 29 16.41 6.24 -30.93
N PRO A 30 15.16 5.74 -30.91
CA PRO A 30 14.47 5.50 -29.65
C PRO A 30 15.40 4.67 -28.82
N ALA A 31 15.75 5.17 -27.61
CA ALA A 31 16.63 4.50 -26.71
C ALA A 31 16.07 3.08 -26.49
N SER A 32 16.65 2.12 -27.17
CA SER A 32 16.33 0.70 -27.04
C SER A 32 16.87 0.14 -25.71
N GLY A 33 17.19 1.01 -24.76
CA GLY A 33 17.39 0.68 -23.38
C GLY A 33 16.03 0.55 -22.72
N MET A 34 15.51 -0.66 -22.62
CA MET A 34 14.56 -0.98 -21.59
C MET A 34 15.24 -0.67 -20.25
N PHE A 35 15.08 0.56 -19.78
CA PHE A 35 15.22 0.81 -18.37
C PHE A 35 14.04 0.07 -17.73
N SER A 36 14.26 -1.20 -17.40
CA SER A 36 13.44 -1.80 -16.36
C SER A 36 13.50 -0.81 -15.20
N PRO A 37 12.37 -0.24 -14.77
CA PRO A 37 12.39 0.67 -13.63
C PRO A 37 13.14 -0.08 -12.53
N SER A 38 14.26 0.48 -12.08
CA SER A 38 14.99 -0.09 -10.95
C SER A 38 13.97 -0.30 -9.85
N PRO A 39 13.86 -1.49 -9.26
CA PRO A 39 12.91 -1.73 -8.20
C PRO A 39 13.15 -0.65 -7.14
N LYS A 40 12.10 0.13 -6.87
CA LYS A 40 12.14 1.16 -5.85
C LYS A 40 12.54 0.47 -4.55
N PRO A 41 13.63 0.90 -3.88
CA PRO A 41 14.03 0.25 -2.64
C PRO A 41 12.86 0.33 -1.67
N SER A 42 12.26 -0.81 -1.35
CA SER A 42 11.23 -0.90 -0.34
C SER A 42 11.90 -0.77 1.02
N VAL A 43 11.46 0.20 1.82
CA VAL A 43 11.94 0.35 3.19
C VAL A 43 11.29 -0.79 4.00
N PRO A 44 12.09 -1.63 4.67
CA PRO A 44 11.52 -2.68 5.51
C PRO A 44 10.63 -2.08 6.60
N VAL A 45 9.45 -2.65 6.77
CA VAL A 45 8.47 -2.21 7.78
C VAL A 45 8.19 -3.37 8.72
N VAL A 46 7.97 -3.07 10.00
CA VAL A 46 7.54 -4.05 10.98
C VAL A 46 6.02 -4.14 10.93
N VAL A 47 5.50 -5.34 10.68
CA VAL A 47 4.08 -5.66 10.74
C VAL A 47 3.82 -6.64 11.87
N SER A 48 2.60 -6.66 12.41
CA SER A 48 2.19 -7.61 13.44
C SER A 48 1.44 -8.77 12.82
N LEU A 49 1.96 -9.99 12.95
CA LEU A 49 1.24 -11.22 12.65
C LEU A 49 0.59 -11.74 13.94
N TYR A 50 -0.64 -12.23 13.85
CA TYR A 50 -1.37 -12.69 15.02
C TYR A 50 -1.36 -14.22 15.11
N PHE A 51 -0.78 -14.72 16.20
CA PHE A 51 -0.77 -16.14 16.56
C PHE A 51 -1.46 -16.36 17.91
N LEU A 52 -1.64 -17.60 18.30
CA LEU A 52 -2.25 -17.97 19.59
C LEU A 52 -1.15 -18.22 20.62
N ASP A 53 -1.20 -17.53 21.75
CA ASP A 53 -0.35 -17.78 22.91
C ASP A 53 -1.26 -18.19 24.06
N GLY A 54 -1.16 -19.44 24.52
CA GLY A 54 -2.08 -19.98 25.52
C GLY A 54 -3.56 -20.01 25.10
N GLY A 55 -3.86 -19.84 23.83
CA GLY A 55 -5.22 -19.74 23.26
C GLY A 55 -5.68 -18.31 22.99
N ASP A 56 -4.96 -17.30 23.44
CA ASP A 56 -5.25 -15.89 23.22
C ASP A 56 -4.52 -15.35 21.99
N LEU A 57 -5.18 -14.48 21.21
CA LEU A 57 -4.56 -13.82 20.08
C LEU A 57 -3.49 -12.83 20.54
N THR A 58 -2.27 -13.06 20.09
CA THR A 58 -1.09 -12.26 20.43
C THR A 58 -0.35 -11.80 19.18
N ALA A 59 0.08 -10.53 19.18
CA ALA A 59 0.81 -9.93 18.07
C ALA A 59 2.30 -10.28 18.11
N TYR A 60 2.82 -10.80 17.00
CA TYR A 60 4.23 -11.14 16.82
C TYR A 60 4.81 -10.25 15.71
N PRO A 61 5.80 -9.40 16.03
CA PRO A 61 6.37 -8.48 15.04
C PRO A 61 7.19 -9.21 13.98
N ARG A 62 7.02 -8.81 12.72
CA ARG A 62 7.77 -9.31 11.54
C ARG A 62 8.27 -8.15 10.70
N THR A 63 9.52 -8.24 10.30
CA THR A 63 10.06 -7.32 9.30
C THR A 63 9.74 -7.84 7.90
N ILE A 64 9.02 -7.04 7.12
CA ILE A 64 8.62 -7.34 5.74
C ILE A 64 9.17 -6.26 4.82
N GLY A 65 9.71 -6.66 3.66
CA GLY A 65 10.32 -5.72 2.71
C GLY A 65 9.31 -4.82 2.02
N ASP A 66 8.13 -5.35 1.70
CA ASP A 66 7.03 -4.60 1.09
C ASP A 66 5.71 -4.94 1.77
N PRO A 67 5.29 -4.12 2.75
CA PRO A 67 4.04 -4.35 3.45
C PRO A 67 2.79 -4.05 2.61
N THR A 68 2.93 -3.39 1.45
CA THR A 68 1.80 -3.14 0.55
C THR A 68 1.34 -4.42 -0.16
N ASP A 69 2.21 -5.42 -0.22
CA ASP A 69 1.87 -6.75 -0.70
C ASP A 69 1.23 -7.59 0.41
N LEU A 70 -0.09 -7.48 0.52
CA LEU A 70 -0.88 -8.28 1.46
C LEU A 70 -0.72 -9.79 1.21
N GLY A 71 -0.45 -10.22 -0.02
CA GLY A 71 -0.18 -11.61 -0.35
C GLY A 71 1.04 -12.13 0.40
N THR A 72 2.12 -11.36 0.43
CA THR A 72 3.32 -11.69 1.21
C THR A 72 3.02 -11.76 2.72
N VAL A 73 2.24 -10.81 3.25
CA VAL A 73 1.89 -10.80 4.69
C VAL A 73 1.07 -12.03 5.06
N VAL A 74 0.02 -12.31 4.29
CA VAL A 74 -0.85 -13.47 4.49
C VAL A 74 -0.07 -14.78 4.32
N GLY A 75 0.80 -14.87 3.31
CA GLY A 75 1.68 -16.03 3.13
C GLY A 75 2.55 -16.28 4.37
N ARG A 76 3.17 -15.23 4.93
CA ARG A 76 3.95 -15.34 6.17
C ARG A 76 3.13 -15.77 7.38
N LEU A 77 1.86 -15.40 7.44
CA LEU A 77 0.97 -15.86 8.49
C LEU A 77 0.68 -17.36 8.36
N PHE A 78 0.47 -17.87 7.13
CA PHE A 78 0.28 -19.30 6.87
C PHE A 78 1.56 -20.13 7.07
N ASP A 79 2.75 -19.54 6.91
CA ASP A 79 4.02 -20.18 7.27
C ASP A 79 4.07 -20.51 8.79
N GLY A 80 3.29 -19.79 9.60
CA GLY A 80 3.17 -19.98 11.02
C GLY A 80 4.26 -19.31 11.87
N PRO A 81 4.26 -19.61 13.19
CA PRO A 81 5.29 -19.12 14.10
C PRO A 81 6.68 -19.60 13.71
N THR A 82 7.71 -18.78 13.94
CA THR A 82 9.10 -19.22 13.80
C THR A 82 9.47 -20.28 14.85
N THR A 83 10.57 -20.98 14.65
CA THR A 83 11.02 -22.01 15.61
C THR A 83 11.17 -21.46 17.04
N SER A 84 11.61 -20.20 17.18
CA SER A 84 11.76 -19.55 18.48
C SER A 84 10.42 -19.18 19.12
N GLU A 85 9.43 -18.81 18.31
CA GLU A 85 8.09 -18.44 18.77
C GLU A 85 7.22 -19.65 19.05
N ALA A 86 7.44 -20.74 18.31
CA ALA A 86 6.69 -21.99 18.50
C ALA A 86 6.84 -22.64 19.89
N VAL A 87 7.68 -22.05 20.76
CA VAL A 87 7.76 -22.42 22.17
C VAL A 87 6.48 -22.01 22.91
N THR A 88 5.89 -20.87 22.55
CA THR A 88 4.68 -20.33 23.19
C THR A 88 3.55 -20.12 22.18
N ALA A 89 3.89 -19.74 20.94
CA ALA A 89 2.91 -19.44 19.92
C ALA A 89 2.48 -20.68 19.12
N THR A 90 1.19 -20.77 18.86
CA THR A 90 0.57 -21.79 18.01
C THR A 90 -0.28 -21.12 16.93
N THR A 91 -0.65 -21.89 15.90
CA THR A 91 -1.56 -21.43 14.85
C THR A 91 -2.63 -22.47 14.55
N GLU A 92 -3.84 -22.03 14.30
CA GLU A 92 -4.96 -22.82 13.80
C GLU A 92 -5.07 -22.78 12.27
N LEU A 93 -4.21 -22.00 11.61
CA LEU A 93 -4.17 -21.95 10.15
C LEU A 93 -3.51 -23.20 9.60
N PRO A 94 -4.08 -23.79 8.53
CA PRO A 94 -3.47 -24.95 7.88
C PRO A 94 -2.18 -24.55 7.16
N ARG A 95 -1.25 -25.49 7.01
CA ARG A 95 -0.11 -25.29 6.12
C ARG A 95 -0.59 -25.39 4.68
N LEU A 96 -0.30 -24.37 3.90
CA LEU A 96 -0.64 -24.36 2.48
C LEU A 96 0.50 -24.92 1.64
N THR A 97 0.17 -25.60 0.55
CA THR A 97 1.14 -26.05 -0.47
C THR A 97 1.45 -24.96 -1.48
N ASP A 98 0.46 -24.11 -1.74
CA ASP A 98 0.54 -23.02 -2.69
C ASP A 98 0.18 -21.69 -2.01
N THR A 99 0.68 -20.59 -2.56
CA THR A 99 0.40 -19.25 -2.05
C THR A 99 -1.07 -18.89 -2.25
N PRO A 100 -1.78 -18.38 -1.23
CA PRO A 100 -3.15 -17.90 -1.39
C PRO A 100 -3.20 -16.65 -2.28
N ASP A 101 -4.26 -16.50 -3.05
CA ASP A 101 -4.53 -15.30 -3.83
C ASP A 101 -5.25 -14.27 -2.95
N VAL A 102 -4.64 -13.08 -2.81
CA VAL A 102 -5.14 -12.04 -1.91
C VAL A 102 -5.45 -10.79 -2.71
N THR A 103 -6.69 -10.33 -2.63
CA THR A 103 -7.18 -9.13 -3.30
C THR A 103 -7.83 -8.18 -2.31
N ALA A 104 -7.51 -6.89 -2.42
CA ALA A 104 -8.17 -5.86 -1.63
C ALA A 104 -9.45 -5.40 -2.35
N ASP A 105 -10.56 -5.37 -1.64
CA ASP A 105 -11.83 -4.89 -2.15
C ASP A 105 -11.94 -3.36 -1.98
N SER A 106 -12.68 -2.70 -2.86
CA SER A 106 -12.89 -1.24 -2.83
C SER A 106 -13.63 -0.73 -1.58
N GLY A 107 -14.11 -1.62 -0.72
CA GLY A 107 -14.93 -1.34 0.46
C GLY A 107 -14.28 -1.67 1.81
N ASN A 108 -12.99 -1.50 2.00
CA ASN A 108 -12.28 -1.89 3.23
C ASN A 108 -12.29 -3.40 3.55
N GLY A 109 -12.60 -4.24 2.58
CA GLY A 109 -12.53 -5.70 2.70
C GLY A 109 -11.27 -6.27 2.06
N VAL A 110 -10.91 -7.48 2.45
CA VAL A 110 -9.86 -8.27 1.81
C VAL A 110 -10.42 -9.65 1.52
N SER A 111 -10.31 -10.06 0.25
CA SER A 111 -10.68 -11.39 -0.20
C SER A 111 -9.45 -12.27 -0.31
N ILE A 112 -9.47 -13.43 0.33
CA ILE A 112 -8.38 -14.42 0.35
C ILE A 112 -8.93 -15.71 -0.24
N LYS A 113 -8.42 -16.07 -1.42
CA LYS A 113 -8.75 -17.35 -2.05
C LYS A 113 -7.69 -18.38 -1.70
N LEU A 114 -8.10 -19.44 -1.02
CA LEU A 114 -7.23 -20.53 -0.63
C LEU A 114 -7.05 -21.53 -1.78
N PRO A 115 -5.93 -22.28 -1.80
CA PRO A 115 -5.74 -23.40 -2.71
C PRO A 115 -6.84 -24.46 -2.59
N HIS A 116 -6.90 -25.37 -3.56
CA HIS A 116 -7.81 -26.51 -3.50
C HIS A 116 -7.53 -27.40 -2.29
N ASP A 117 -8.52 -28.17 -1.87
CA ASP A 117 -8.45 -29.15 -0.78
C ASP A 117 -8.22 -28.57 0.63
N VAL A 118 -8.36 -27.26 0.82
CA VAL A 118 -8.35 -26.67 2.17
C VAL A 118 -9.75 -26.70 2.76
N ALA A 119 -9.87 -27.35 3.94
CA ALA A 119 -11.12 -27.39 4.69
C ALA A 119 -11.51 -26.00 5.22
N PRO A 120 -12.80 -25.77 5.54
CA PRO A 120 -13.24 -24.54 6.21
C PRO A 120 -12.40 -24.25 7.45
N LEU A 121 -11.98 -22.98 7.61
CA LEU A 121 -11.13 -22.56 8.70
C LEU A 121 -11.89 -22.53 10.02
N SER A 122 -11.19 -22.81 11.14
CA SER A 122 -11.72 -22.62 12.47
C SER A 122 -11.94 -21.13 12.78
N HIS A 123 -12.78 -20.82 13.76
CA HIS A 123 -12.99 -19.43 14.19
C HIS A 123 -11.69 -18.76 14.65
N PRO A 124 -10.81 -19.39 15.45
CA PRO A 124 -9.51 -18.81 15.78
C PRO A 124 -8.62 -18.57 14.55
N ALA A 125 -8.62 -19.46 13.55
CA ALA A 125 -7.88 -19.24 12.32
C ALA A 125 -8.39 -18.00 11.54
N MET A 126 -9.71 -17.83 11.48
CA MET A 126 -10.32 -16.65 10.87
C MET A 126 -9.97 -15.36 11.61
N LEU A 127 -9.91 -15.39 12.96
CA LEU A 127 -9.48 -14.25 13.76
C LEU A 127 -8.00 -13.92 13.54
N GLN A 128 -7.11 -14.92 13.43
CA GLN A 128 -5.71 -14.71 13.11
C GLN A 128 -5.56 -13.95 11.78
N LEU A 129 -6.29 -14.35 10.75
CA LEU A 129 -6.32 -13.66 9.45
C LEU A 129 -6.86 -12.25 9.57
N ALA A 130 -8.04 -12.08 10.17
CA ALA A 130 -8.70 -10.78 10.25
C ALA A 130 -7.86 -9.77 11.04
N CYS A 131 -7.26 -10.15 12.16
CA CYS A 131 -6.45 -9.26 12.98
C CYS A 131 -5.13 -8.90 12.28
N THR A 132 -4.48 -9.86 11.62
CA THR A 132 -3.26 -9.57 10.85
C THR A 132 -3.55 -8.59 9.72
N VAL A 133 -4.59 -8.83 8.91
CA VAL A 133 -4.95 -7.96 7.78
C VAL A 133 -5.35 -6.57 8.25
N ALA A 134 -6.16 -6.46 9.31
CA ALA A 134 -6.61 -5.17 9.83
C ALA A 134 -5.45 -4.30 10.30
N HIS A 135 -4.48 -4.87 11.02
CA HIS A 135 -3.33 -4.12 11.50
C HIS A 135 -2.40 -3.68 10.38
N VAL A 136 -2.20 -4.49 9.36
CA VAL A 136 -1.43 -4.10 8.18
C VAL A 136 -2.15 -3.00 7.41
N SER A 137 -3.43 -3.15 7.12
CA SER A 137 -4.23 -2.15 6.40
C SER A 137 -4.30 -0.81 7.14
N GLY A 138 -4.46 -0.83 8.47
CA GLY A 138 -4.46 0.36 9.32
C GLY A 138 -3.12 1.11 9.32
N SER A 139 -2.01 0.43 9.11
CA SER A 139 -0.69 1.04 9.05
C SER A 139 -0.48 1.88 7.78
N PHE A 140 -1.19 1.58 6.68
CA PHE A 140 -1.09 2.34 5.42
C PHE A 140 -1.91 3.61 5.38
N VAL A 141 -3.00 3.69 6.14
CA VAL A 141 -3.86 4.89 6.17
C VAL A 141 -3.19 6.06 6.89
N ALA A 142 -2.06 5.86 7.54
CA ALA A 142 -1.45 6.80 8.48
C ALA A 142 -0.37 7.71 7.91
N LEU A 143 -0.18 7.81 6.59
CA LEU A 143 0.61 8.89 6.00
C LEU A 143 -0.33 10.03 5.62
N PRO A 144 -0.43 11.13 6.43
CA PRO A 144 -0.98 12.35 5.92
C PRO A 144 -0.08 12.75 4.75
N ALA A 145 -0.63 12.87 3.56
CA ALA A 145 0.02 13.65 2.51
C ALA A 145 0.38 14.98 3.16
N GLU A 146 1.66 15.31 3.23
CA GLU A 146 2.16 16.60 3.68
C GLU A 146 1.46 17.68 2.84
N ALA A 147 0.33 18.15 3.33
CA ALA A 147 -0.27 19.35 2.83
C ALA A 147 0.67 20.49 3.26
N HIS A 148 1.51 20.94 2.35
CA HIS A 148 2.14 22.24 2.45
C HIS A 148 1.01 23.27 2.66
N ARG A 149 0.75 23.60 3.91
CA ARG A 149 -0.02 24.78 4.29
C ARG A 149 0.91 25.69 5.07
N ASP A 150 1.31 26.75 4.37
CA ASP A 150 1.86 27.94 5.00
C ASP A 150 0.98 28.38 6.16
N GLY A 151 1.57 28.48 7.34
CA GLY A 151 1.20 29.43 8.38
C GLY A 151 -0.13 29.23 9.10
N ALA A 152 -0.39 28.09 9.76
CA ALA A 152 -1.35 28.05 10.86
C ALA A 152 -0.73 27.33 12.07
N LEU A 153 -0.79 28.00 13.23
CA LEU A 153 -0.33 27.51 14.52
C LEU A 153 -0.86 26.08 14.75
N ALA A 154 0.05 25.13 14.81
CA ALA A 154 -0.24 23.73 15.04
C ALA A 154 -0.88 23.57 16.43
N ALA A 155 -2.13 23.14 16.45
CA ALA A 155 -2.72 22.55 17.64
C ALA A 155 -1.89 21.31 18.03
N PRO A 156 -1.68 21.01 19.34
CA PRO A 156 -0.93 19.86 19.76
C PRO A 156 -1.59 18.60 19.17
N PRO A 157 -0.79 17.62 18.73
CA PRO A 157 -1.34 16.37 18.19
C PRO A 157 -2.10 15.66 19.30
N GLY A 158 -3.42 15.79 19.26
CA GLY A 158 -4.30 14.95 20.04
C GLY A 158 -3.95 13.51 19.66
N LYS A 159 -3.76 12.63 20.65
CA LYS A 159 -3.59 11.21 20.44
C LYS A 159 -4.79 10.71 19.63
N ALA A 160 -4.67 10.70 18.32
CA ALA A 160 -5.64 10.08 17.46
C ALA A 160 -5.60 8.59 17.79
N GLN A 161 -6.52 8.18 18.62
CA GLN A 161 -6.81 6.79 18.91
C GLN A 161 -7.27 6.20 17.58
N ARG A 162 -6.36 5.52 16.90
CA ARG A 162 -6.66 4.85 15.63
C ARG A 162 -7.58 3.69 15.95
N SER A 163 -8.87 3.89 15.82
CA SER A 163 -9.79 2.77 15.67
C SER A 163 -9.34 1.99 14.44
N PRO A 164 -9.17 0.66 14.51
CA PRO A 164 -8.91 -0.12 13.32
C PRO A 164 -10.01 0.21 12.31
N ALA A 165 -9.62 0.57 11.10
CA ALA A 165 -10.60 0.67 10.03
C ALA A 165 -11.32 -0.66 9.99
N HIS A 166 -12.66 -0.66 10.05
CA HIS A 166 -13.48 -1.88 10.03
C HIS A 166 -13.10 -2.70 8.80
N THR A 167 -12.16 -3.60 8.98
CA THR A 167 -11.70 -4.47 7.89
C THR A 167 -12.38 -5.80 8.06
N SER A 168 -13.10 -6.23 7.04
CA SER A 168 -13.64 -7.57 6.94
C SER A 168 -12.73 -8.43 6.06
N VAL A 169 -12.51 -9.66 6.47
CA VAL A 169 -11.79 -10.65 5.68
C VAL A 169 -12.77 -11.68 5.15
N HIS A 170 -12.77 -11.88 3.84
CA HIS A 170 -13.56 -12.88 3.13
C HIS A 170 -12.61 -13.99 2.68
N VAL A 171 -12.81 -15.20 3.17
CA VAL A 171 -12.01 -16.36 2.79
C VAL A 171 -12.84 -17.28 1.91
N LEU A 172 -12.31 -17.60 0.74
CA LEU A 172 -12.94 -18.47 -0.25
C LEU A 172 -12.12 -19.75 -0.37
N GLY A 173 -12.76 -20.88 -0.13
CA GLY A 173 -12.20 -22.20 -0.38
C GLY A 173 -12.98 -22.92 -1.46
N ASP A 174 -12.71 -24.22 -1.64
CA ASP A 174 -13.40 -25.06 -2.59
C ASP A 174 -14.80 -25.44 -2.07
N GLY A 175 -15.81 -24.75 -2.61
CA GLY A 175 -17.21 -24.98 -2.23
C GLY A 175 -17.66 -24.33 -0.91
N TRP A 176 -16.84 -23.46 -0.28
CA TRP A 176 -17.20 -22.75 0.94
C TRP A 176 -16.68 -21.31 0.96
N THR A 177 -17.33 -20.48 1.75
CA THR A 177 -16.91 -19.09 1.96
C THR A 177 -17.15 -18.71 3.42
N MET A 178 -16.22 -18.00 4.02
CA MET A 178 -16.31 -17.50 5.39
C MET A 178 -15.97 -16.01 5.43
N THR A 179 -16.57 -15.30 6.38
CA THR A 179 -16.32 -13.87 6.59
C THR A 179 -16.06 -13.62 8.07
N GLN A 180 -15.05 -12.81 8.37
CA GLN A 180 -14.70 -12.40 9.72
C GLN A 180 -14.41 -10.91 9.76
N SER A 181 -15.01 -10.21 10.73
CA SER A 181 -14.68 -8.82 11.07
C SER A 181 -13.50 -8.76 12.03
N ALA A 182 -12.73 -7.67 11.95
CA ALA A 182 -11.63 -7.39 12.86
C ALA A 182 -12.05 -6.68 14.16
N ASP A 183 -13.35 -6.54 14.42
CA ASP A 183 -13.87 -5.82 15.60
C ASP A 183 -13.43 -6.43 16.94
N SER A 184 -13.07 -7.70 16.94
CA SER A 184 -12.64 -8.44 18.13
C SER A 184 -11.11 -8.57 18.25
N CYS A 185 -10.37 -7.81 17.46
CA CYS A 185 -8.92 -7.89 17.48
C CYS A 185 -8.34 -7.17 18.69
N PRO A 186 -7.36 -7.77 19.38
CA PRO A 186 -6.62 -7.07 20.43
C PRO A 186 -5.82 -5.92 19.83
N ASP A 187 -5.66 -4.85 20.61
CA ASP A 187 -4.80 -3.74 20.22
C ASP A 187 -3.36 -4.23 20.02
N ALA A 188 -2.70 -3.80 18.94
CA ALA A 188 -1.29 -4.11 18.77
C ALA A 188 -0.48 -3.43 19.89
N PRO A 189 0.50 -4.12 20.48
CA PRO A 189 1.41 -3.49 21.41
C PRO A 189 2.10 -2.32 20.70
N GLN A 190 1.98 -1.14 21.29
CA GLN A 190 2.68 0.05 20.80
C GLN A 190 4.18 -0.11 21.11
N PRO A 191 5.08 0.18 20.15
CA PRO A 191 6.51 0.13 20.34
C PRO A 191 7.03 1.16 21.33
#